data_d5396f5d60ace7f7fdfdc6d9e253722c
#
_entry.id   d5396f5d60ace7f7fdfdc6d9e253722c
#
_cell.length_a   1.000
_cell.length_b   1.000
_cell.length_c   1.000
_cell.angle_alpha   90.00
_cell.angle_beta   90.00
_cell.angle_gamma   90.00
#
_symmetry.space_group_name_H-M   'P 1'
#
loop_
_entity.id
_entity.type
_entity.pdbx_description
1 polymer ?
#
loop_
_entity_poly.entity_id
_entity_poly.type
_entity_poly.pdbx_seq_one_letter_code
_entity_poly.pdbx_strand_id
1 'polypeptide(L)'
;MRILSKLVVGTAVAATAVTMAAPSALADPPTGVTPAPNSVVAVGSDTIQNVFDQFSHDFNATHRTGRKLYSWDATNPKTGAVHDMIRFKRGCSLQPRPNGSSEGITAVGSNTGGRTRGNPCEDLARSSRARATTDPPFALGGLTFVTLAGDAVTWSTPAVTHAPVRLSPAQLTAIYSCSVTNWRQVGGRNAPIKAFLPQSGSGTLKFFLKAIGVTTPGACVIQPATLEENQGVNPLLQNINAIYPFSIGKYIAEKFHSARCLNRSCTPVRGVICRPGPGQNLFGCDTHGTYVLHPINRTPPTIGMGKNTRINPGFIANFTRKLFEVVRFDPRTRDHIPAYLEPFFGTRGWVCTNRTARADLLNYGFVILPICGQTQ
;
A
#
# COMPACT_ATOMS: atom_id res chain seq x y z
N MET A 1 81.27 -21.95 7.21
CA MET A 1 80.41 -20.96 6.59
C MET A 1 78.97 -21.30 6.93
N ARG A 2 78.37 -20.61 7.94
CA ARG A 2 77.04 -20.94 8.47
C ARG A 2 76.04 -19.99 7.80
N ILE A 3 75.04 -20.54 7.08
CA ILE A 3 73.97 -19.82 6.48
C ILE A 3 72.80 -19.77 7.49
N LEU A 4 72.48 -18.61 8.00
CA LEU A 4 71.29 -18.36 8.80
C LEU A 4 70.06 -18.14 7.91
N SER A 5 69.10 -19.05 7.94
CA SER A 5 67.82 -18.87 7.33
C SER A 5 66.91 -18.07 8.26
N LYS A 6 66.43 -16.88 7.82
CA LYS A 6 65.45 -16.08 8.52
C LYS A 6 64.03 -16.58 8.21
N LEU A 7 63.35 -17.05 9.25
CA LEU A 7 61.94 -17.40 9.20
C LEU A 7 61.11 -16.08 9.26
N VAL A 8 60.36 -15.81 8.22
CA VAL A 8 59.37 -14.70 8.23
C VAL A 8 58.04 -15.28 8.65
N VAL A 9 57.60 -14.95 9.85
CA VAL A 9 56.25 -15.26 10.34
C VAL A 9 55.30 -14.20 9.82
N GLY A 10 54.48 -14.54 8.81
CA GLY A 10 53.43 -13.70 8.32
C GLY A 10 52.16 -13.84 9.20
N THR A 11 51.81 -12.81 9.94
CA THR A 11 50.52 -12.71 10.64
C THR A 11 49.41 -12.44 9.66
N ALA A 12 48.57 -13.43 9.35
CA ALA A 12 47.34 -13.26 8.59
C ALA A 12 46.30 -12.60 9.49
N VAL A 13 45.98 -11.33 9.22
CA VAL A 13 44.84 -10.65 9.81
C VAL A 13 43.58 -11.15 9.09
N ALA A 14 42.81 -12.01 9.76
CA ALA A 14 41.49 -12.37 9.29
C ALA A 14 40.53 -11.20 9.47
N ALA A 15 40.23 -10.50 8.38
CA ALA A 15 39.15 -9.52 8.35
C ALA A 15 37.80 -10.25 8.44
N THR A 16 37.21 -10.31 9.63
CA THR A 16 35.82 -10.74 9.81
C THR A 16 34.92 -9.68 9.17
N ALA A 17 34.44 -9.98 7.96
CA ALA A 17 33.37 -9.22 7.33
C ALA A 17 32.09 -9.42 8.17
N VAL A 18 31.77 -8.43 9.01
CA VAL A 18 30.46 -8.34 9.64
C VAL A 18 29.46 -8.07 8.52
N THR A 19 28.83 -9.12 8.02
CA THR A 19 27.66 -8.99 7.15
C THR A 19 26.54 -8.39 8.00
N MET A 20 26.38 -7.07 7.91
CA MET A 20 25.17 -6.42 8.40
C MET A 20 24.01 -6.98 7.57
N ALA A 21 23.29 -7.94 8.14
CA ALA A 21 22.01 -8.37 7.58
C ALA A 21 21.13 -7.12 7.54
N ALA A 22 20.79 -6.65 6.33
CA ALA A 22 19.85 -5.57 6.17
C ALA A 22 18.54 -5.98 6.88
N PRO A 23 17.99 -5.14 7.77
CA PRO A 23 16.77 -5.49 8.47
C PRO A 23 15.69 -5.77 7.43
N SER A 24 15.09 -6.96 7.52
CA SER A 24 13.93 -7.32 6.73
C SER A 24 12.81 -6.35 7.09
N ALA A 25 12.30 -5.58 6.13
CA ALA A 25 11.11 -4.78 6.33
C ALA A 25 9.98 -5.73 6.76
N LEU A 26 9.27 -5.32 7.81
CA LEU A 26 8.37 -6.18 8.57
C LEU A 26 6.95 -5.83 8.12
N ALA A 27 6.33 -6.76 7.42
CA ALA A 27 4.88 -6.82 7.29
C ALA A 27 4.31 -7.27 8.64
N ASP A 28 3.27 -6.62 9.14
CA ASP A 28 2.78 -6.75 10.51
C ASP A 28 3.82 -6.33 11.59
N PRO A 29 3.45 -6.20 12.84
CA PRO A 29 4.42 -6.10 13.92
C PRO A 29 5.41 -7.27 13.91
N PRO A 30 6.70 -7.06 14.23
CA PRO A 30 7.71 -8.10 14.19
C PRO A 30 7.27 -9.38 14.88
N THR A 31 7.65 -10.53 14.32
CA THR A 31 7.31 -11.84 14.92
C THR A 31 7.67 -11.87 16.41
N GLY A 32 6.70 -12.22 17.25
CA GLY A 32 6.84 -12.22 18.70
C GLY A 32 6.59 -10.86 19.38
N VAL A 33 6.37 -9.79 18.63
CA VAL A 33 6.02 -8.48 19.17
C VAL A 33 4.51 -8.30 19.18
N THR A 34 3.92 -8.15 20.36
CA THR A 34 2.56 -7.63 20.52
C THR A 34 2.67 -6.15 20.92
N PRO A 35 2.14 -5.21 20.14
CA PRO A 35 2.20 -3.79 20.45
C PRO A 35 1.75 -3.49 21.88
N ALA A 36 2.45 -2.60 22.57
CA ALA A 36 2.09 -2.19 23.93
C ALA A 36 0.76 -1.42 23.93
N PRO A 37 0.04 -1.34 25.07
CA PRO A 37 -1.23 -0.62 25.15
C PRO A 37 -1.19 0.84 24.69
N ASN A 38 -0.06 1.51 24.86
CA ASN A 38 0.16 2.89 24.45
C ASN A 38 0.80 3.07 23.06
N SER A 39 1.03 1.98 22.33
CA SER A 39 1.52 2.07 20.94
C SER A 39 0.47 2.71 20.02
N VAL A 40 0.92 3.25 18.89
CA VAL A 40 0.08 3.69 17.79
C VAL A 40 -0.02 2.55 16.79
N VAL A 41 -1.24 2.19 16.40
CA VAL A 41 -1.52 1.07 15.50
C VAL A 41 -2.33 1.55 14.30
N ALA A 42 -1.83 1.24 13.11
CA ALA A 42 -2.45 1.48 11.81
C ALA A 42 -3.02 0.20 11.22
N VAL A 43 -4.19 0.30 10.56
CA VAL A 43 -4.89 -0.82 9.88
C VAL A 43 -5.48 -0.34 8.55
N GLY A 44 -5.98 -1.21 7.71
CA GLY A 44 -6.81 -0.86 6.53
C GLY A 44 -6.07 -0.95 5.21
N SER A 45 -6.09 0.11 4.38
CA SER A 45 -5.64 0.08 2.99
C SER A 45 -4.32 -0.65 2.74
N ASP A 46 -4.31 -1.58 1.78
CA ASP A 46 -3.12 -2.26 1.31
C ASP A 46 -2.23 -1.35 0.43
N THR A 47 -2.82 -0.40 -0.30
CA THR A 47 -2.07 0.53 -1.16
C THR A 47 -0.93 1.23 -0.40
N ILE A 48 -1.15 1.61 0.85
CA ILE A 48 -0.18 2.35 1.67
C ILE A 48 0.37 1.54 2.85
N GLN A 49 0.07 0.24 2.96
CA GLN A 49 0.56 -0.57 4.08
C GLN A 49 2.09 -0.63 4.12
N ASN A 50 2.74 -0.89 2.99
CA ASN A 50 4.19 -1.08 2.95
C ASN A 50 4.98 0.19 3.33
N VAL A 51 4.49 1.39 2.98
CA VAL A 51 5.13 2.63 3.46
C VAL A 51 4.91 2.83 4.96
N PHE A 52 3.76 2.38 5.50
CA PHE A 52 3.52 2.42 6.95
C PHE A 52 4.37 1.41 7.72
N ASP A 53 4.67 0.25 7.14
CA ASP A 53 5.61 -0.71 7.71
C ASP A 53 7.02 -0.11 7.76
N GLN A 54 7.43 0.60 6.70
CA GLN A 54 8.69 1.34 6.67
C GLN A 54 8.70 2.46 7.71
N PHE A 55 7.62 3.25 7.81
CA PHE A 55 7.47 4.26 8.86
C PHE A 55 7.58 3.65 10.26
N SER A 56 6.94 2.50 10.48
CA SER A 56 7.03 1.79 11.75
C SER A 56 8.46 1.39 12.09
N HIS A 57 9.17 0.86 11.12
CA HIS A 57 10.56 0.49 11.26
C HIS A 57 11.45 1.71 11.61
N ASP A 58 11.39 2.76 10.79
CA ASP A 58 12.31 3.89 10.87
C ASP A 58 12.00 4.81 12.06
N PHE A 59 10.71 5.01 12.35
CA PHE A 59 10.28 5.71 13.54
C PHE A 59 10.74 4.98 14.80
N ASN A 60 10.48 3.68 14.89
CA ASN A 60 10.81 2.89 16.08
C ASN A 60 12.32 2.72 16.29
N ALA A 61 13.12 2.73 15.22
CA ALA A 61 14.59 2.68 15.30
C ALA A 61 15.19 3.95 15.93
N THR A 62 14.60 5.11 15.64
CA THR A 62 15.08 6.42 16.09
C THR A 62 14.46 6.87 17.41
N HIS A 63 13.22 6.44 17.71
CA HIS A 63 12.48 6.79 18.93
C HIS A 63 12.51 5.61 19.91
N ARG A 64 13.60 5.46 20.66
CA ARG A 64 13.79 4.32 21.57
C ARG A 64 12.84 4.31 22.77
N THR A 65 12.39 5.46 23.20
CA THR A 65 11.44 5.66 24.31
C THR A 65 10.11 6.21 23.79
N GLY A 66 9.06 6.17 24.61
CA GLY A 66 7.75 6.71 24.26
C GLY A 66 6.87 5.75 23.46
N ARG A 67 5.92 6.30 22.70
CA ARG A 67 4.99 5.52 21.88
C ARG A 67 5.72 4.95 20.66
N LYS A 68 5.43 3.72 20.34
CA LYS A 68 5.90 3.04 19.12
C LYS A 68 4.79 3.06 18.06
N LEU A 69 5.19 3.04 16.78
CA LEU A 69 4.29 2.93 15.65
C LEU A 69 4.32 1.51 15.10
N TYR A 70 3.16 0.94 14.83
CA TYR A 70 3.01 -0.36 14.19
C TYR A 70 1.93 -0.30 13.12
N SER A 71 2.10 -1.12 12.09
CA SER A 71 1.16 -1.30 11.00
C SER A 71 0.76 -2.78 10.93
N TRP A 72 -0.52 -3.06 10.75
CA TRP A 72 -1.03 -4.39 10.42
C TRP A 72 -1.42 -4.40 8.96
N ASP A 73 -0.91 -5.35 8.21
CA ASP A 73 -1.22 -5.51 6.79
C ASP A 73 -2.70 -5.80 6.57
N ALA A 74 -3.20 -5.52 5.36
CA ALA A 74 -4.59 -5.79 5.00
C ALA A 74 -4.90 -7.29 4.90
N THR A 75 -3.89 -8.10 4.58
CA THR A 75 -3.96 -9.56 4.59
C THR A 75 -2.85 -10.13 5.46
N ASN A 76 -2.99 -11.39 5.88
CA ASN A 76 -1.93 -12.06 6.61
C ASN A 76 -0.69 -12.23 5.73
N PRO A 77 0.46 -11.63 6.08
CA PRO A 77 1.63 -11.62 5.20
C PRO A 77 2.29 -13.00 5.03
N LYS A 78 1.92 -13.99 5.85
CA LYS A 78 2.46 -15.35 5.75
C LYS A 78 1.57 -16.28 4.93
N THR A 79 0.25 -16.10 5.01
CA THR A 79 -0.73 -17.03 4.44
C THR A 79 -1.56 -16.41 3.33
N GLY A 80 -1.59 -15.07 3.22
CA GLY A 80 -2.51 -14.34 2.35
C GLY A 80 -3.96 -14.36 2.83
N ALA A 81 -4.22 -14.89 4.04
CA ALA A 81 -5.57 -14.96 4.57
C ALA A 81 -6.13 -13.55 4.80
N VAL A 82 -7.37 -13.35 4.36
CA VAL A 82 -8.18 -12.20 4.70
C VAL A 82 -8.93 -12.47 6.00
N HIS A 83 -9.15 -11.45 6.82
CA HIS A 83 -9.95 -11.52 8.06
C HIS A 83 -9.46 -12.55 9.09
N ASP A 84 -8.18 -12.96 9.06
CA ASP A 84 -7.62 -13.74 10.15
C ASP A 84 -7.68 -12.94 11.46
N MET A 85 -7.79 -13.66 12.58
CA MET A 85 -7.96 -13.04 13.90
C MET A 85 -6.64 -12.48 14.39
N ILE A 86 -6.58 -11.17 14.60
CA ILE A 86 -5.40 -10.46 15.11
C ILE A 86 -5.70 -9.75 16.43
N ARG A 87 -4.65 -9.51 17.21
CA ARG A 87 -4.69 -8.69 18.43
C ARG A 87 -3.88 -7.42 18.19
N PHE A 88 -4.55 -6.31 18.01
CA PHE A 88 -3.92 -5.03 17.69
C PHE A 88 -2.88 -4.59 18.73
N LYS A 89 -3.23 -4.69 20.02
CA LYS A 89 -2.36 -4.35 21.16
C LYS A 89 -2.58 -5.31 22.30
N ARG A 90 -1.63 -5.38 23.20
CA ARG A 90 -1.76 -6.13 24.46
C ARG A 90 -2.95 -5.61 25.26
N GLY A 91 -3.84 -6.53 25.64
CA GLY A 91 -5.07 -6.20 26.37
C GLY A 91 -6.28 -5.90 25.48
N CYS A 92 -6.12 -5.85 24.15
CA CYS A 92 -7.24 -5.79 23.22
C CYS A 92 -7.87 -7.17 22.98
N SER A 93 -9.14 -7.20 22.62
CA SER A 93 -9.80 -8.42 22.14
C SER A 93 -9.24 -8.83 20.76
N LEU A 94 -9.37 -10.11 20.41
CA LEU A 94 -9.12 -10.58 19.06
C LEU A 94 -10.19 -10.02 18.12
N GLN A 95 -9.76 -9.55 16.96
CA GLN A 95 -10.64 -9.00 15.93
C GLN A 95 -10.26 -9.54 14.57
N PRO A 96 -11.19 -9.64 13.62
CA PRO A 96 -10.87 -9.86 12.23
C PRO A 96 -9.92 -8.75 11.73
N ARG A 97 -8.92 -9.12 10.96
CA ARG A 97 -8.02 -8.18 10.29
C ARG A 97 -8.81 -7.30 9.32
N PRO A 98 -8.76 -5.96 9.44
CA PRO A 98 -9.42 -5.08 8.49
C PRO A 98 -8.74 -5.13 7.11
N ASN A 99 -9.50 -5.48 6.07
CA ASN A 99 -9.01 -5.57 4.71
C ASN A 99 -9.48 -4.38 3.87
N GLY A 100 -8.54 -3.53 3.47
CA GLY A 100 -8.80 -2.35 2.68
C GLY A 100 -9.27 -1.12 3.46
N SER A 101 -9.37 -0.01 2.76
CA SER A 101 -9.66 1.31 3.35
C SER A 101 -10.99 1.34 4.11
N SER A 102 -12.03 0.70 3.57
CA SER A 102 -13.37 0.79 4.16
C SER A 102 -13.46 0.06 5.49
N GLU A 103 -12.89 -1.15 5.57
CA GLU A 103 -12.89 -1.92 6.82
C GLU A 103 -11.99 -1.27 7.89
N GLY A 104 -10.83 -0.71 7.49
CA GLY A 104 -9.99 0.06 8.40
C GLY A 104 -10.73 1.26 9.00
N ILE A 105 -11.45 2.03 8.17
CA ILE A 105 -12.27 3.17 8.62
C ILE A 105 -13.37 2.70 9.57
N THR A 106 -14.05 1.60 9.26
CA THR A 106 -15.06 1.01 10.14
C THR A 106 -14.45 0.56 11.46
N ALA A 107 -13.32 -0.14 11.45
CA ALA A 107 -12.66 -0.60 12.67
C ALA A 107 -12.31 0.57 13.60
N VAL A 108 -11.71 1.64 13.05
CA VAL A 108 -11.39 2.84 13.83
C VAL A 108 -12.67 3.53 14.32
N GLY A 109 -13.66 3.71 13.45
CA GLY A 109 -14.92 4.40 13.80
C GLY A 109 -15.71 3.68 14.90
N SER A 110 -15.84 2.37 14.79
CA SER A 110 -16.58 1.53 15.74
C SER A 110 -15.75 1.13 16.97
N ASN A 111 -14.43 1.35 16.95
CA ASN A 111 -13.51 0.90 17.99
C ASN A 111 -13.66 -0.60 18.28
N THR A 112 -13.65 -1.42 17.23
CA THR A 112 -14.00 -2.85 17.28
C THR A 112 -13.12 -3.66 18.23
N GLY A 113 -11.82 -3.35 18.30
CA GLY A 113 -10.88 -3.96 19.24
C GLY A 113 -11.04 -3.51 20.68
N GLY A 114 -11.90 -2.50 20.93
CA GLY A 114 -12.13 -1.92 22.24
C GLY A 114 -10.99 -1.00 22.70
N ARG A 115 -10.76 -0.95 24.00
CA ARG A 115 -9.75 -0.10 24.62
C ARG A 115 -8.88 -0.90 25.60
N THR A 116 -7.62 -0.54 25.68
CA THR A 116 -6.69 -1.07 26.67
C THR A 116 -5.98 0.07 27.41
N ARG A 117 -6.06 0.06 28.75
CA ARG A 117 -5.50 1.13 29.61
C ARG A 117 -5.88 2.55 29.11
N GLY A 118 -7.16 2.74 28.72
CA GLY A 118 -7.67 4.01 28.21
C GLY A 118 -7.30 4.36 26.76
N ASN A 119 -6.40 3.63 26.10
CA ASN A 119 -6.05 3.83 24.70
C ASN A 119 -6.94 2.97 23.79
N PRO A 120 -7.32 3.46 22.60
CA PRO A 120 -8.02 2.64 21.62
C PRO A 120 -7.12 1.52 21.11
N CYS A 121 -7.72 0.44 20.64
CA CYS A 121 -6.98 -0.69 20.09
C CYS A 121 -6.50 -0.42 18.66
N GLU A 122 -7.31 0.24 17.86
CA GLU A 122 -6.96 0.79 16.55
C GLU A 122 -6.86 2.31 16.68
N ASP A 123 -5.73 2.89 16.34
CA ASP A 123 -5.53 4.34 16.44
C ASP A 123 -5.90 5.07 15.16
N LEU A 124 -5.51 4.50 14.03
CA LEU A 124 -5.77 5.08 12.72
C LEU A 124 -6.05 4.03 11.65
N ALA A 125 -6.82 4.44 10.64
CA ALA A 125 -6.99 3.68 9.41
C ALA A 125 -6.21 4.33 8.27
N ARG A 126 -5.44 3.53 7.54
CA ARG A 126 -4.89 3.90 6.25
C ARG A 126 -6.03 3.93 5.23
N SER A 127 -6.10 4.98 4.41
CA SER A 127 -7.13 5.08 3.37
C SER A 127 -6.60 5.61 2.04
N SER A 128 -6.84 4.87 0.98
CA SER A 128 -6.55 5.24 -0.41
C SER A 128 -7.79 5.82 -1.13
N ARG A 129 -8.80 6.20 -0.37
CA ARG A 129 -9.99 6.95 -0.82
C ARG A 129 -10.31 8.11 0.10
N ALA A 130 -10.96 9.11 -0.45
CA ALA A 130 -11.54 10.20 0.34
C ALA A 130 -12.74 9.71 1.17
N ARG A 131 -13.21 10.56 2.09
CA ARG A 131 -14.45 10.35 2.86
C ARG A 131 -15.62 10.05 1.93
N ALA A 132 -16.39 9.03 2.25
CA ALA A 132 -17.69 8.75 1.66
C ALA A 132 -18.81 9.32 2.53
N THR A 133 -19.98 9.50 1.96
CA THR A 133 -21.18 9.96 2.70
C THR A 133 -21.63 8.98 3.79
N THR A 134 -21.27 7.71 3.63
CA THR A 134 -21.55 6.63 4.58
C THR A 134 -20.53 6.51 5.71
N ASP A 135 -19.40 7.23 5.62
CA ASP A 135 -18.39 7.23 6.69
C ASP A 135 -18.89 8.11 7.86
N PRO A 136 -18.40 7.85 9.08
CA PRO A 136 -18.67 8.74 10.22
C PRO A 136 -18.31 10.20 9.91
N PRO A 137 -19.12 11.17 10.38
CA PRO A 137 -18.97 12.59 10.00
C PRO A 137 -17.69 13.20 10.57
N PHE A 138 -17.29 14.36 10.04
CA PHE A 138 -16.26 15.23 10.64
C PHE A 138 -16.89 16.00 11.80
N ALA A 139 -17.12 15.34 12.93
CA ALA A 139 -17.77 15.87 14.11
C ALA A 139 -17.43 15.00 15.34
N LEU A 140 -17.84 15.48 16.52
CA LEU A 140 -17.72 14.69 17.76
C LEU A 140 -18.37 13.30 17.61
N GLY A 141 -17.63 12.27 17.96
CA GLY A 141 -18.03 10.88 17.75
C GLY A 141 -17.76 10.34 16.34
N GLY A 142 -17.27 11.18 15.42
CA GLY A 142 -16.91 10.79 14.06
C GLY A 142 -15.41 10.70 13.84
N LEU A 143 -14.99 10.94 12.60
CA LEU A 143 -13.64 10.72 12.13
C LEU A 143 -13.05 11.98 11.46
N THR A 144 -11.73 12.09 11.52
CA THR A 144 -10.91 13.09 10.84
C THR A 144 -10.07 12.41 9.78
N PHE A 145 -10.13 12.91 8.54
CA PHE A 145 -9.28 12.46 7.46
C PHE A 145 -8.07 13.39 7.35
N VAL A 146 -6.89 12.89 7.65
CA VAL A 146 -5.62 13.61 7.64
C VAL A 146 -4.89 13.30 6.35
N THR A 147 -4.54 14.30 5.56
CA THR A 147 -3.87 14.13 4.29
C THR A 147 -2.44 13.60 4.50
N LEU A 148 -2.12 12.46 3.87
CA LEU A 148 -0.80 11.85 3.90
C LEU A 148 0.05 12.28 2.69
N ALA A 149 -0.38 11.87 1.51
CA ALA A 149 0.38 11.99 0.27
C ALA A 149 -0.56 12.00 -0.95
N GLY A 150 0.02 12.17 -2.13
CA GLY A 150 -0.66 12.02 -3.41
C GLY A 150 -0.36 10.69 -4.08
N ASP A 151 -1.35 10.17 -4.80
CA ASP A 151 -1.25 8.99 -5.66
C ASP A 151 -2.11 9.19 -6.91
N ALA A 152 -2.01 8.29 -7.87
CA ALA A 152 -2.90 8.21 -9.01
C ALA A 152 -3.23 6.75 -9.34
N VAL A 153 -4.35 6.53 -10.00
CA VAL A 153 -4.79 5.20 -10.42
C VAL A 153 -4.96 5.19 -11.94
N THR A 154 -4.47 4.16 -12.59
CA THR A 154 -4.74 3.91 -14.00
C THR A 154 -5.16 2.47 -14.22
N TRP A 155 -5.54 2.15 -15.45
CA TRP A 155 -5.79 0.79 -15.85
C TRP A 155 -4.49 0.09 -16.26
N SER A 156 -4.46 -1.21 -16.09
CA SER A 156 -3.30 -2.06 -16.36
C SER A 156 -3.73 -3.37 -17.00
N THR A 157 -2.81 -4.01 -17.70
CA THR A 157 -2.96 -5.34 -18.30
C THR A 157 -1.66 -6.12 -18.16
N PRO A 158 -1.64 -7.44 -18.36
CA PRO A 158 -0.40 -8.15 -18.64
C PRO A 158 0.33 -7.52 -19.83
N ALA A 159 1.67 -7.57 -19.86
CA ALA A 159 2.49 -7.01 -20.93
C ALA A 159 2.14 -7.60 -22.31
N VAL A 160 1.79 -8.90 -22.37
CA VAL A 160 1.18 -9.53 -23.55
C VAL A 160 -0.32 -9.42 -23.41
N THR A 161 -0.95 -8.65 -24.28
CA THR A 161 -2.38 -8.35 -24.17
C THR A 161 -3.03 -8.14 -25.55
N HIS A 162 -4.34 -8.28 -25.60
CA HIS A 162 -5.17 -7.89 -26.75
C HIS A 162 -5.73 -6.47 -26.62
N ALA A 163 -5.51 -5.81 -25.49
CA ALA A 163 -5.93 -4.43 -25.24
C ALA A 163 -5.27 -3.43 -26.18
N PRO A 164 -5.89 -2.29 -26.47
CA PRO A 164 -5.24 -1.19 -27.18
C PRO A 164 -4.18 -0.53 -26.26
N VAL A 165 -3.30 0.27 -26.87
CA VAL A 165 -2.24 0.97 -26.10
C VAL A 165 -2.80 1.99 -25.09
N ARG A 166 -3.98 2.56 -25.35
CA ARG A 166 -4.63 3.59 -24.52
C ARG A 166 -6.14 3.45 -24.56
N LEU A 167 -6.76 3.89 -23.48
CA LEU A 167 -8.23 4.04 -23.37
C LEU A 167 -8.60 5.46 -22.94
N SER A 168 -9.78 5.92 -23.35
CA SER A 168 -10.37 7.14 -22.79
C SER A 168 -11.16 6.81 -21.50
N PRO A 169 -11.47 7.81 -20.65
CA PRO A 169 -12.38 7.61 -19.52
C PRO A 169 -13.72 7.00 -19.94
N ALA A 170 -14.31 7.47 -21.03
CA ALA A 170 -15.58 6.94 -21.56
C ALA A 170 -15.47 5.46 -21.98
N GLN A 171 -14.33 5.04 -22.56
CA GLN A 171 -14.11 3.63 -22.89
C GLN A 171 -13.94 2.78 -21.61
N LEU A 172 -13.28 3.29 -20.58
CA LEU A 172 -13.21 2.62 -19.28
C LEU A 172 -14.61 2.50 -18.66
N THR A 173 -15.42 3.56 -18.70
CA THR A 173 -16.84 3.51 -18.27
C THR A 173 -17.58 2.40 -19.01
N ALA A 174 -17.48 2.35 -20.33
CA ALA A 174 -18.18 1.39 -21.18
C ALA A 174 -17.75 -0.07 -20.90
N ILE A 175 -16.46 -0.31 -20.60
CA ILE A 175 -15.94 -1.63 -20.21
C ILE A 175 -16.52 -2.05 -18.86
N TYR A 176 -16.45 -1.20 -17.85
CA TYR A 176 -16.88 -1.54 -16.49
C TYR A 176 -18.39 -1.47 -16.28
N SER A 177 -19.15 -0.89 -17.22
CA SER A 177 -20.61 -1.00 -17.30
C SER A 177 -21.09 -2.14 -18.21
N CYS A 178 -20.18 -2.90 -18.84
CA CYS A 178 -20.46 -3.99 -19.76
C CYS A 178 -21.11 -3.60 -21.12
N SER A 179 -21.11 -2.34 -21.48
CA SER A 179 -21.52 -1.91 -22.84
C SER A 179 -20.44 -2.24 -23.88
N VAL A 180 -19.20 -2.44 -23.44
CA VAL A 180 -18.06 -2.91 -24.24
C VAL A 180 -17.49 -4.17 -23.59
N THR A 181 -17.53 -5.28 -24.32
CA THR A 181 -17.09 -6.60 -23.83
C THR A 181 -16.03 -7.26 -24.72
N ASN A 182 -15.65 -6.60 -25.82
CA ASN A 182 -14.63 -7.08 -26.75
C ASN A 182 -13.61 -5.96 -27.03
N TRP A 183 -12.32 -6.29 -26.96
CA TRP A 183 -11.23 -5.35 -27.20
C TRP A 183 -11.30 -4.64 -28.56
N ARG A 184 -11.83 -5.32 -29.60
CA ARG A 184 -12.01 -4.73 -30.92
C ARG A 184 -12.89 -3.47 -30.90
N GLN A 185 -13.87 -3.40 -30.00
CA GLN A 185 -14.80 -2.27 -29.89
C GLN A 185 -14.09 -0.98 -29.43
N VAL A 186 -12.91 -1.10 -28.84
CA VAL A 186 -12.11 0.01 -28.33
C VAL A 186 -10.72 0.13 -28.99
N GLY A 187 -10.55 -0.54 -30.15
CA GLY A 187 -9.31 -0.45 -30.95
C GLY A 187 -8.24 -1.49 -30.63
N GLY A 188 -8.55 -2.51 -29.84
CA GLY A 188 -7.72 -3.67 -29.60
C GLY A 188 -7.97 -4.81 -30.61
N ARG A 189 -7.45 -6.00 -30.28
CA ARG A 189 -7.65 -7.21 -31.10
C ARG A 189 -9.05 -7.79 -30.85
N ASN A 190 -9.51 -8.65 -31.75
CA ASN A 190 -10.80 -9.35 -31.59
C ASN A 190 -10.68 -10.43 -30.49
N ALA A 191 -10.97 -10.05 -29.25
CA ALA A 191 -10.92 -10.93 -28.09
C ALA A 191 -11.83 -10.39 -26.96
N PRO A 192 -12.42 -11.28 -26.12
CA PRO A 192 -13.27 -10.85 -25.03
C PRO A 192 -12.47 -10.08 -23.97
N ILE A 193 -13.08 -9.09 -23.35
CA ILE A 193 -12.50 -8.38 -22.20
C ILE A 193 -12.80 -9.14 -20.91
N LYS A 194 -11.80 -9.29 -20.05
CA LYS A 194 -11.94 -9.80 -18.68
C LYS A 194 -11.69 -8.64 -17.72
N ALA A 195 -12.75 -7.92 -17.38
CA ALA A 195 -12.65 -6.76 -16.49
C ALA A 195 -12.68 -7.23 -15.03
N PHE A 196 -11.59 -6.94 -14.30
CA PHE A 196 -11.43 -7.27 -12.89
C PHE A 196 -11.48 -6.01 -12.03
N LEU A 197 -11.99 -6.17 -10.81
CA LEU A 197 -11.93 -5.18 -9.73
C LEU A 197 -11.42 -5.84 -8.45
N PRO A 198 -10.72 -5.09 -7.58
CA PRO A 198 -10.32 -5.60 -6.28
C PRO A 198 -11.53 -5.77 -5.34
N GLN A 199 -11.31 -6.42 -4.21
CA GLN A 199 -12.32 -6.72 -3.19
C GLN A 199 -13.10 -5.48 -2.74
N SER A 200 -14.29 -5.66 -2.17
CA SER A 200 -15.26 -4.59 -1.90
C SER A 200 -14.81 -3.52 -0.87
N GLY A 201 -13.89 -3.85 0.04
CA GLY A 201 -13.31 -2.93 1.02
C GLY A 201 -12.24 -2.00 0.45
N SER A 202 -11.77 -2.29 -0.80
CA SER A 202 -10.68 -1.57 -1.48
C SER A 202 -10.97 -0.08 -1.67
N GLY A 203 -10.03 0.77 -1.25
CA GLY A 203 -10.08 2.20 -1.53
C GLY A 203 -9.80 2.51 -3.00
N THR A 204 -8.94 1.73 -3.66
CA THR A 204 -8.65 1.85 -5.09
C THR A 204 -9.87 1.52 -5.93
N LEU A 205 -10.63 0.48 -5.57
CA LEU A 205 -11.93 0.18 -6.18
C LEU A 205 -12.86 1.40 -6.14
N LYS A 206 -13.12 1.92 -4.93
CA LYS A 206 -14.05 3.04 -4.74
C LYS A 206 -13.61 4.29 -5.51
N PHE A 207 -12.32 4.58 -5.46
CA PHE A 207 -11.74 5.70 -6.19
C PHE A 207 -11.85 5.50 -7.71
N PHE A 208 -11.47 4.34 -8.23
CA PHE A 208 -11.47 4.07 -9.67
C PHE A 208 -12.87 4.13 -10.26
N LEU A 209 -13.85 3.49 -9.63
CA LEU A 209 -15.25 3.54 -10.07
C LEU A 209 -15.78 4.98 -10.10
N LYS A 210 -15.48 5.78 -9.08
CA LYS A 210 -15.82 7.20 -9.06
C LYS A 210 -15.16 7.96 -10.22
N ALA A 211 -13.87 7.70 -10.49
CA ALA A 211 -13.11 8.38 -11.53
C ALA A 211 -13.65 8.10 -12.95
N ILE A 212 -14.19 6.90 -13.19
CA ILE A 212 -14.81 6.51 -14.46
C ILE A 212 -16.33 6.71 -14.46
N GLY A 213 -16.94 7.27 -13.40
CA GLY A 213 -18.37 7.53 -13.33
C GLY A 213 -19.27 6.29 -13.29
N VAL A 214 -18.77 5.16 -12.79
CA VAL A 214 -19.54 3.91 -12.65
C VAL A 214 -19.99 3.75 -11.20
N THR A 215 -21.28 3.82 -10.95
CA THR A 215 -21.85 3.62 -9.60
C THR A 215 -21.92 2.13 -9.26
N THR A 216 -22.40 1.33 -10.21
CA THR A 216 -22.53 -0.12 -10.08
C THR A 216 -21.87 -0.79 -11.27
N PRO A 217 -20.85 -1.63 -11.07
CA PRO A 217 -20.24 -2.39 -12.14
C PRO A 217 -21.25 -3.30 -12.81
N GLY A 218 -21.10 -3.49 -14.13
CA GLY A 218 -21.95 -4.41 -14.89
C GLY A 218 -21.67 -5.88 -14.56
N ALA A 219 -22.56 -6.78 -14.92
CA ALA A 219 -22.50 -8.22 -14.59
C ALA A 219 -21.31 -8.97 -15.23
N CYS A 220 -20.65 -8.40 -16.24
CA CYS A 220 -19.43 -8.96 -16.85
C CYS A 220 -18.17 -8.72 -16.03
N VAL A 221 -18.22 -7.85 -15.03
CA VAL A 221 -17.07 -7.49 -14.21
C VAL A 221 -16.84 -8.54 -13.12
N ILE A 222 -15.60 -9.01 -13.03
CA ILE A 222 -15.17 -10.05 -12.10
C ILE A 222 -14.58 -9.38 -10.86
N GLN A 223 -15.23 -9.58 -9.71
CA GLN A 223 -14.83 -8.98 -8.43
C GLN A 223 -14.81 -10.04 -7.32
N PRO A 224 -13.79 -10.90 -7.26
CA PRO A 224 -13.65 -11.87 -6.18
C PRO A 224 -13.30 -11.18 -4.85
N ALA A 225 -13.83 -11.71 -3.75
CA ALA A 225 -13.54 -11.21 -2.40
C ALA A 225 -12.05 -11.35 -1.99
N THR A 226 -11.30 -12.21 -2.69
CA THR A 226 -9.90 -12.51 -2.43
C THR A 226 -8.93 -11.80 -3.39
N LEU A 227 -9.41 -10.97 -4.30
CA LEU A 227 -8.55 -10.21 -5.20
C LEU A 227 -8.19 -8.87 -4.54
N GLU A 228 -6.96 -8.80 -4.07
CA GLU A 228 -6.43 -7.61 -3.42
C GLU A 228 -5.93 -6.58 -4.43
N GLU A 229 -5.79 -5.33 -3.98
CA GLU A 229 -5.21 -4.24 -4.78
C GLU A 229 -3.75 -4.57 -5.14
N ASN A 230 -3.27 -4.08 -6.30
CA ASN A 230 -1.86 -4.04 -6.67
C ASN A 230 -1.15 -5.42 -6.75
N GLN A 231 -1.89 -6.50 -6.92
CA GLN A 231 -1.36 -7.85 -7.02
C GLN A 231 -1.33 -8.36 -8.47
N GLY A 232 -0.47 -7.80 -9.31
CA GLY A 232 -0.34 -8.22 -10.72
C GLY A 232 0.09 -9.67 -10.92
N VAL A 233 0.57 -10.36 -9.87
CA VAL A 233 0.89 -11.80 -9.88
C VAL A 233 -0.27 -12.69 -9.47
N ASN A 234 -1.40 -12.13 -9.05
CA ASN A 234 -2.56 -12.93 -8.63
C ASN A 234 -2.98 -13.88 -9.77
N PRO A 235 -3.18 -15.18 -9.52
CA PRO A 235 -3.54 -16.16 -10.56
C PRO A 235 -4.77 -15.79 -11.36
N LEU A 236 -5.76 -15.12 -10.76
CA LEU A 236 -6.97 -14.65 -11.46
C LEU A 236 -6.67 -13.63 -12.54
N LEU A 237 -5.59 -12.86 -12.38
CA LEU A 237 -5.16 -11.82 -13.30
C LEU A 237 -4.23 -12.34 -14.42
N GLN A 238 -3.81 -13.61 -14.41
CA GLN A 238 -2.90 -14.19 -15.40
C GLN A 238 -3.64 -14.56 -16.71
N ASN A 239 -4.33 -13.58 -17.31
CA ASN A 239 -5.07 -13.72 -18.54
C ASN A 239 -4.78 -12.55 -19.47
N ILE A 240 -4.33 -12.81 -20.71
CA ILE A 240 -3.98 -11.78 -21.69
C ILE A 240 -5.12 -10.83 -22.06
N ASN A 241 -6.34 -11.18 -21.69
CA ASN A 241 -7.54 -10.35 -21.89
C ASN A 241 -7.93 -9.56 -20.63
N ALA A 242 -7.17 -9.69 -19.54
CA ALA A 242 -7.47 -9.03 -18.29
C ALA A 242 -7.22 -7.52 -18.36
N ILE A 243 -8.10 -6.75 -17.71
CA ILE A 243 -7.92 -5.34 -17.38
C ILE A 243 -8.17 -5.16 -15.88
N TYR A 244 -7.32 -4.38 -15.22
CA TYR A 244 -7.35 -4.20 -13.77
C TYR A 244 -6.89 -2.79 -13.35
N PRO A 245 -7.57 -2.10 -12.41
CA PRO A 245 -7.09 -0.82 -11.90
C PRO A 245 -5.86 -1.01 -10.99
N PHE A 246 -4.85 -0.16 -11.15
CA PHE A 246 -3.61 -0.23 -10.39
C PHE A 246 -3.20 1.15 -9.86
N SER A 247 -2.73 1.23 -8.60
CA SER A 247 -2.09 2.42 -8.08
C SER A 247 -0.77 2.67 -8.81
N ILE A 248 -0.57 3.87 -9.33
CA ILE A 248 0.65 4.23 -10.04
C ILE A 248 1.82 4.29 -9.06
N GLY A 249 1.62 4.86 -7.86
CA GLY A 249 2.65 4.91 -6.83
C GLY A 249 3.10 3.52 -6.42
N LYS A 250 2.17 2.64 -6.10
CA LYS A 250 2.48 1.25 -5.74
C LYS A 250 3.23 0.51 -6.84
N TYR A 251 2.81 0.67 -8.10
CA TYR A 251 3.51 0.09 -9.26
C TYR A 251 4.95 0.59 -9.38
N ILE A 252 5.19 1.89 -9.15
CA ILE A 252 6.53 2.49 -9.17
C ILE A 252 7.40 1.85 -8.08
N ALA A 253 6.87 1.73 -6.86
CA ALA A 253 7.55 1.09 -5.75
C ALA A 253 7.95 -0.33 -6.09
N GLU A 254 7.01 -1.13 -6.56
CA GLU A 254 7.21 -2.55 -6.89
C GLU A 254 8.21 -2.75 -8.04
N LYS A 255 8.20 -1.86 -9.03
CA LYS A 255 9.01 -2.03 -10.24
C LYS A 255 10.42 -1.44 -10.12
N PHE A 256 10.58 -0.31 -9.45
CA PHE A 256 11.79 0.48 -9.54
C PHE A 256 12.53 0.68 -8.23
N HIS A 257 11.85 0.57 -7.09
CA HIS A 257 12.44 0.87 -5.79
C HIS A 257 12.69 -0.37 -4.94
N SER A 258 12.55 -1.57 -5.53
CA SER A 258 12.71 -2.83 -4.80
C SER A 258 11.86 -2.78 -3.54
N ALA A 259 10.60 -2.34 -3.70
CA ALA A 259 9.64 -2.52 -2.65
C ALA A 259 9.84 -3.97 -2.18
N ARG A 260 10.46 -4.10 -1.05
CA ARG A 260 10.93 -5.38 -0.54
C ARG A 260 9.70 -6.24 -0.44
N CYS A 261 9.79 -7.46 -0.91
CA CYS A 261 8.85 -8.45 -0.47
C CYS A 261 8.89 -8.46 1.05
N LEU A 262 7.96 -7.78 1.66
CA LEU A 262 7.84 -7.66 3.10
C LEU A 262 7.43 -9.01 3.70
N ASN A 263 6.98 -9.91 2.84
CA ASN A 263 6.66 -11.27 3.19
C ASN A 263 7.92 -12.17 3.06
N ARG A 264 8.31 -12.81 4.15
CA ARG A 264 9.41 -13.79 4.19
C ARG A 264 9.23 -14.98 3.23
N SER A 265 8.04 -15.16 2.66
CA SER A 265 7.74 -16.20 1.67
C SER A 265 8.24 -15.88 0.27
N CYS A 266 8.74 -14.68 0.01
CA CYS A 266 9.24 -14.29 -1.30
C CYS A 266 10.76 -14.27 -1.32
N THR A 267 11.37 -14.96 -2.28
CA THR A 267 12.81 -14.90 -2.50
C THR A 267 13.10 -13.76 -3.48
N PRO A 268 13.96 -12.78 -3.13
CA PRO A 268 14.37 -11.74 -4.07
C PRO A 268 15.08 -12.39 -5.28
N VAL A 269 14.59 -12.13 -6.48
CA VAL A 269 15.25 -12.53 -7.72
C VAL A 269 15.76 -11.28 -8.41
N ARG A 270 17.00 -11.34 -8.92
CA ARG A 270 17.67 -10.21 -9.59
C ARG A 270 16.76 -9.64 -10.69
N GLY A 271 16.33 -8.37 -10.54
CA GLY A 271 15.44 -7.69 -11.49
C GLY A 271 13.95 -8.00 -11.38
N VAL A 272 13.53 -8.85 -10.44
CA VAL A 272 12.13 -9.12 -10.10
C VAL A 272 11.97 -8.94 -8.61
N ILE A 273 11.00 -8.15 -8.20
CA ILE A 273 10.87 -7.71 -6.82
C ILE A 273 10.56 -8.88 -5.88
N CYS A 274 9.79 -9.86 -6.32
CA CYS A 274 9.56 -11.12 -5.60
C CYS A 274 9.09 -12.24 -6.53
N ARG A 275 9.61 -13.44 -6.32
CA ARG A 275 8.98 -14.69 -6.76
C ARG A 275 8.68 -15.54 -5.53
N PRO A 276 7.47 -16.09 -5.39
CA PRO A 276 7.23 -17.11 -4.39
C PRO A 276 8.14 -18.31 -4.64
N GLY A 277 8.70 -18.88 -3.59
CA GLY A 277 9.43 -20.13 -3.67
C GLY A 277 8.51 -21.30 -4.01
N PRO A 278 9.07 -22.48 -4.38
CA PRO A 278 8.28 -23.69 -4.61
C PRO A 278 7.40 -24.01 -3.40
N GLY A 279 6.09 -24.19 -3.62
CA GLY A 279 5.12 -24.49 -2.57
C GLY A 279 4.69 -23.29 -1.73
N GLN A 280 5.12 -22.06 -2.06
CA GLN A 280 4.70 -20.85 -1.37
C GLN A 280 3.49 -20.20 -2.06
N ASN A 281 2.57 -19.66 -1.24
CA ASN A 281 1.35 -19.04 -1.73
C ASN A 281 1.64 -17.64 -2.28
N LEU A 282 1.18 -17.36 -3.52
CA LEU A 282 1.33 -16.08 -4.19
C LEU A 282 0.56 -14.93 -3.53
N PHE A 283 -0.37 -15.26 -2.65
CA PHE A 283 -1.35 -14.31 -2.11
C PHE A 283 -0.78 -13.26 -1.14
N GLY A 284 0.44 -13.40 -0.65
CA GLY A 284 1.08 -12.45 0.26
C GLY A 284 2.12 -11.53 -0.40
N CYS A 285 2.29 -11.58 -1.72
CA CYS A 285 3.25 -10.76 -2.43
C CYS A 285 2.56 -9.68 -3.25
N ASP A 286 2.60 -8.45 -2.77
CA ASP A 286 2.31 -7.29 -3.61
C ASP A 286 3.44 -7.13 -4.63
N THR A 287 3.14 -7.42 -5.89
CA THR A 287 4.04 -7.21 -7.01
C THR A 287 3.26 -7.04 -8.31
N HIS A 288 3.76 -6.13 -9.17
CA HIS A 288 3.13 -5.91 -10.47
C HIS A 288 3.25 -7.12 -11.42
N GLY A 289 4.14 -8.08 -11.15
CA GLY A 289 4.34 -9.25 -12.02
C GLY A 289 4.67 -8.85 -13.46
N THR A 290 3.87 -9.33 -14.40
CA THR A 290 3.94 -8.97 -15.82
C THR A 290 3.08 -7.77 -16.20
N TYR A 291 2.34 -7.19 -15.24
CA TYR A 291 1.44 -6.09 -15.52
C TYR A 291 2.18 -4.82 -15.92
N VAL A 292 1.58 -4.06 -16.82
CA VAL A 292 2.04 -2.76 -17.28
C VAL A 292 0.92 -1.73 -17.15
N LEU A 293 1.29 -0.52 -16.77
CA LEU A 293 0.36 0.60 -16.69
C LEU A 293 0.13 1.19 -18.09
N HIS A 294 -1.08 1.63 -18.35
CA HIS A 294 -1.46 2.21 -19.62
C HIS A 294 -1.88 3.69 -19.50
N PRO A 295 -1.68 4.47 -20.57
CA PRO A 295 -2.14 5.84 -20.65
C PRO A 295 -3.67 5.94 -20.62
N ILE A 296 -4.17 7.01 -20.03
CA ILE A 296 -5.55 7.46 -20.21
C ILE A 296 -5.55 8.58 -21.24
N ASN A 297 -6.31 8.44 -22.32
CA ASN A 297 -6.20 9.25 -23.53
C ASN A 297 -4.76 9.14 -24.10
N ARG A 298 -4.03 10.28 -24.10
CA ARG A 298 -2.63 10.35 -24.55
C ARG A 298 -1.66 10.63 -23.39
N THR A 299 -2.16 10.70 -22.16
CA THR A 299 -1.36 11.08 -21.00
C THR A 299 -0.76 9.83 -20.35
N PRO A 300 0.56 9.66 -20.36
CA PRO A 300 1.20 8.52 -19.71
C PRO A 300 1.07 8.63 -18.17
N PRO A 301 0.93 7.48 -17.48
CA PRO A 301 0.79 7.47 -16.01
C PRO A 301 2.07 7.89 -15.28
N THR A 302 3.22 7.68 -15.90
CA THR A 302 4.53 7.95 -15.29
C THR A 302 5.42 8.75 -16.21
N ILE A 303 6.40 9.46 -15.63
CA ILE A 303 7.53 10.10 -16.30
C ILE A 303 8.84 9.68 -15.64
N GLY A 304 9.95 9.90 -16.32
CA GLY A 304 11.27 9.47 -15.86
C GLY A 304 11.58 8.01 -16.23
N MET A 305 12.75 7.52 -15.83
CA MET A 305 13.22 6.16 -16.14
C MET A 305 13.91 5.53 -14.92
N GLY A 306 13.81 4.21 -14.80
CA GLY A 306 14.42 3.45 -13.71
C GLY A 306 13.99 4.00 -12.33
N LYS A 307 14.94 4.18 -11.43
CA LYS A 307 14.66 4.71 -10.07
C LYS A 307 14.17 6.16 -10.04
N ASN A 308 14.29 6.90 -11.15
CA ASN A 308 13.75 8.26 -11.27
C ASN A 308 12.32 8.29 -11.83
N THR A 309 11.71 7.13 -12.02
CA THR A 309 10.29 7.04 -12.43
C THR A 309 9.42 7.58 -11.32
N ARG A 310 8.48 8.46 -11.69
CA ARG A 310 7.52 9.08 -10.78
C ARG A 310 6.16 9.22 -11.45
N ILE A 311 5.13 9.43 -10.66
CA ILE A 311 3.80 9.78 -11.17
C ILE A 311 3.92 11.02 -12.05
N ASN A 312 3.29 10.99 -13.23
CA ASN A 312 3.25 12.13 -14.12
C ASN A 312 2.45 13.28 -13.48
N PRO A 313 3.06 14.45 -13.19
CA PRO A 313 2.34 15.58 -12.61
C PRO A 313 1.20 16.11 -13.50
N GLY A 314 1.29 15.88 -14.82
CA GLY A 314 0.24 16.20 -15.78
C GLY A 314 -0.79 15.09 -15.98
N PHE A 315 -0.80 14.06 -15.13
CA PHE A 315 -1.79 12.99 -15.24
C PHE A 315 -3.20 13.52 -14.98
N ILE A 316 -4.20 12.87 -15.57
CA ILE A 316 -5.58 13.35 -15.60
C ILE A 316 -6.13 13.50 -14.18
N ALA A 317 -6.61 14.71 -13.84
CA ALA A 317 -6.99 15.09 -12.48
C ALA A 317 -7.99 14.12 -11.81
N ASN A 318 -9.01 13.65 -12.55
CA ASN A 318 -9.98 12.69 -12.02
C ASN A 318 -9.39 11.34 -11.61
N PHE A 319 -8.19 11.02 -12.08
CA PHE A 319 -7.46 9.78 -11.74
C PHE A 319 -6.33 10.02 -10.76
N THR A 320 -6.18 11.24 -10.23
CA THR A 320 -5.29 11.55 -9.12
C THR A 320 -6.06 11.58 -7.81
N ARG A 321 -5.43 11.13 -6.73
CA ARG A 321 -6.07 11.05 -5.41
C ARG A 321 -5.15 11.49 -4.28
N LYS A 322 -5.74 11.89 -3.18
CA LYS A 322 -5.06 11.98 -1.89
C LYS A 322 -5.14 10.63 -1.19
N LEU A 323 -4.11 10.31 -0.44
CA LEU A 323 -4.05 9.22 0.53
C LEU A 323 -4.23 9.82 1.92
N PHE A 324 -4.83 9.07 2.84
CA PHE A 324 -5.21 9.58 4.14
C PHE A 324 -4.85 8.63 5.28
N GLU A 325 -4.59 9.23 6.41
CA GLU A 325 -4.71 8.63 7.72
C GLU A 325 -6.04 9.06 8.32
N VAL A 326 -6.86 8.11 8.73
CA VAL A 326 -8.19 8.39 9.27
C VAL A 326 -8.17 8.10 10.75
N VAL A 327 -8.43 9.12 11.56
CA VAL A 327 -8.37 9.07 13.02
C VAL A 327 -9.70 9.49 13.63
N ARG A 328 -9.93 9.18 14.90
CA ARG A 328 -11.10 9.68 15.62
C ARG A 328 -11.02 11.21 15.75
N PHE A 329 -12.17 11.87 15.57
CA PHE A 329 -12.28 13.30 15.73
C PHE A 329 -12.02 13.69 17.21
N ASP A 330 -11.09 14.60 17.46
CA ASP A 330 -10.85 15.17 18.79
C ASP A 330 -11.18 16.67 18.81
N PRO A 331 -12.27 17.10 19.46
CA PRO A 331 -12.67 18.51 19.49
C PRO A 331 -11.74 19.40 20.32
N ARG A 332 -10.83 18.80 21.11
CA ARG A 332 -9.91 19.52 22.00
C ARG A 332 -8.66 20.01 21.30
N THR A 333 -8.38 19.49 20.11
CA THR A 333 -7.21 19.89 19.31
C THR A 333 -7.64 20.76 18.14
N ARG A 334 -6.75 21.65 17.69
CA ARG A 334 -7.02 22.57 16.58
C ARG A 334 -7.33 21.84 15.27
N ASP A 335 -6.57 20.80 14.98
CA ASP A 335 -6.66 20.05 13.72
C ASP A 335 -7.55 18.82 13.86
N HIS A 336 -8.27 18.68 14.99
CA HIS A 336 -9.17 17.56 15.31
C HIS A 336 -8.51 16.20 15.21
N ILE A 337 -7.19 16.16 15.38
CA ILE A 337 -6.37 14.95 15.51
C ILE A 337 -6.16 14.68 17.00
N PRO A 338 -6.37 13.45 17.52
CA PRO A 338 -6.02 13.16 18.91
C PRO A 338 -4.59 13.60 19.26
N ALA A 339 -4.43 14.33 20.35
CA ALA A 339 -3.17 14.97 20.72
C ALA A 339 -1.95 14.04 20.71
N TYR A 340 -2.15 12.74 21.04
CA TYR A 340 -1.07 11.76 21.01
C TYR A 340 -0.69 11.29 19.59
N LEU A 341 -1.49 11.61 18.57
CA LEU A 341 -1.21 11.32 17.15
C LEU A 341 -0.64 12.51 16.39
N GLU A 342 -0.83 13.73 16.86
CA GLU A 342 -0.27 14.94 16.23
C GLU A 342 1.25 14.88 15.99
N PRO A 343 2.09 14.36 16.94
CA PRO A 343 3.52 14.22 16.70
C PRO A 343 3.90 13.27 15.56
N PHE A 344 2.99 12.37 15.18
CA PHE A 344 3.20 11.45 14.05
C PHE A 344 2.67 12.04 12.73
N PHE A 345 1.43 12.55 12.73
CA PHE A 345 0.62 12.75 11.53
C PHE A 345 0.09 14.18 11.35
N GLY A 346 0.26 15.07 12.32
CA GLY A 346 -0.11 16.47 12.16
C GLY A 346 0.78 17.20 11.14
N THR A 347 0.44 18.45 10.81
CA THR A 347 1.19 19.28 9.84
C THR A 347 2.66 19.45 10.20
N ARG A 348 3.01 19.36 11.49
CA ARG A 348 4.37 19.35 12.03
C ARG A 348 4.81 17.96 12.48
N GLY A 349 4.00 16.94 12.22
CA GLY A 349 4.26 15.55 12.60
C GLY A 349 5.43 14.93 11.82
N TRP A 350 5.94 13.84 12.36
CA TRP A 350 7.11 13.14 11.83
C TRP A 350 6.93 12.76 10.37
N VAL A 351 5.77 12.22 9.95
CA VAL A 351 5.52 11.80 8.57
C VAL A 351 5.64 12.95 7.58
N CYS A 352 5.17 14.15 7.95
CA CYS A 352 5.16 15.30 7.04
C CYS A 352 6.47 16.07 7.02
N THR A 353 7.26 16.03 8.08
CA THR A 353 8.43 16.91 8.25
C THR A 353 9.77 16.18 8.27
N ASN A 354 9.79 14.91 8.69
CA ASN A 354 11.04 14.16 8.82
C ASN A 354 11.58 13.76 7.44
N ARG A 355 12.89 13.94 7.26
CA ARG A 355 13.57 13.66 5.99
C ARG A 355 13.46 12.17 5.57
N THR A 356 13.58 11.24 6.53
CA THR A 356 13.47 9.80 6.27
C THR A 356 12.06 9.44 5.83
N ALA A 357 11.03 9.87 6.59
CA ALA A 357 9.64 9.59 6.23
C ALA A 357 9.24 10.14 4.85
N ARG A 358 9.74 11.35 4.52
CA ARG A 358 9.51 11.94 3.18
C ARG A 358 10.24 11.17 2.09
N ALA A 359 11.44 10.67 2.36
CA ALA A 359 12.16 9.80 1.42
C ALA A 359 11.44 8.47 1.23
N ASP A 360 10.84 7.91 2.28
CA ASP A 360 10.03 6.69 2.19
C ASP A 360 8.81 6.91 1.30
N LEU A 361 8.06 8.01 1.48
CA LEU A 361 6.94 8.32 0.58
C LEU A 361 7.36 8.31 -0.88
N LEU A 362 8.49 8.94 -1.20
CA LEU A 362 9.01 8.98 -2.58
C LEU A 362 9.49 7.61 -3.07
N ASN A 363 10.16 6.83 -2.21
CA ASN A 363 10.63 5.48 -2.52
C ASN A 363 9.47 4.51 -2.76
N TYR A 364 8.33 4.73 -2.08
CA TYR A 364 7.10 4.00 -2.31
C TYR A 364 6.22 4.60 -3.43
N GLY A 365 6.80 5.50 -4.26
CA GLY A 365 6.20 6.05 -5.47
C GLY A 365 5.12 7.09 -5.26
N PHE A 366 4.90 7.55 -4.03
CA PHE A 366 3.89 8.55 -3.71
C PHE A 366 4.42 9.98 -3.89
N VAL A 367 3.50 10.94 -3.97
CA VAL A 367 3.80 12.36 -4.14
C VAL A 367 3.66 13.08 -2.80
N ILE A 368 4.71 13.79 -2.40
CA ILE A 368 4.65 14.66 -1.21
C ILE A 368 3.77 15.86 -1.53
N LEU A 369 2.71 16.05 -0.76
CA LEU A 369 1.79 17.17 -0.90
C LEU A 369 2.13 18.29 0.08
N PRO A 370 2.00 19.57 -0.32
CA PRO A 370 2.16 20.73 0.59
C PRO A 370 1.17 20.72 1.75
N ILE A 371 0.05 20.00 1.59
CA ILE A 371 -1.04 19.89 2.56
C ILE A 371 -0.94 18.64 3.44
N CYS A 372 0.24 17.98 3.50
CA CYS A 372 0.46 16.86 4.41
C CYS A 372 0.10 17.26 5.84
N GLY A 373 -0.63 16.40 6.55
CA GLY A 373 -1.11 16.64 7.91
C GLY A 373 -2.35 17.54 8.02
N GLN A 374 -2.82 18.14 6.93
CA GLN A 374 -4.07 18.92 6.95
C GLN A 374 -5.28 17.98 6.97
N THR A 375 -6.32 18.43 7.68
CA THR A 375 -7.56 17.67 7.93
C THR A 375 -8.69 18.05 6.99
N GLN A 376 -9.60 17.10 6.74
CA GLN A 376 -10.81 17.27 5.92
C GLN A 376 -12.00 16.57 6.60
#